data_c7426334d709c88fe232886e2a2e2079
#
_entry.id   c7426334d709c88fe232886e2a2e2079
#
_cell.length_a   1.000
_cell.length_b   1.000
_cell.length_c   1.000
_cell.angle_alpha   90.00
_cell.angle_beta   90.00
_cell.angle_gamma   90.00
#
_symmetry.space_group_name_H-M   'P 1'
#
loop_
_entity.id
_entity.type
_entity.pdbx_description
1 polymer ?
#
loop_
_entity_poly.entity_id
_entity_poly.type
_entity_poly.pdbx_seq_one_letter_code
_entity_poly.pdbx_strand_id
1 'polypeptide(L)'
;MSMKKETIITVACILFVGSFAYFGLPMFVPRIENQSNQPFWETSLSDNKDMQAFGLTLNQSTLQNAIDTFGNRVSLTLYETESGDQVEGYFRETQVGPFVGRMAFTLVNNPTDMATAKEKAIPEQAPMSGNKSYKLPPELNELFLDEPVFSLAFIPTHIVLTPDDVKGRFGEPAQIIEEMINNKKTGTVHYLYPEKGIDVTLDKEKRSIIQYISP
;
A
#
# COMPACT_ATOMS: atom_id res chain seq x y z
N MET A 1 -3.72 0.24 28.65
CA MET A 1 -2.37 -0.26 28.31
C MET A 1 -2.06 0.29 26.93
N SER A 2 -1.27 1.36 26.84
CA SER A 2 -0.98 2.04 25.56
C SER A 2 -0.04 1.14 24.75
N MET A 3 -0.53 0.62 23.63
CA MET A 3 0.34 -0.04 22.66
C MET A 3 1.34 1.00 22.13
N LYS A 4 2.63 0.68 22.14
CA LYS A 4 3.66 1.55 21.57
C LYS A 4 3.40 1.73 20.09
N LYS A 5 3.66 2.94 19.53
CA LYS A 5 3.51 3.26 18.11
C LYS A 5 4.20 2.24 17.20
N GLU A 6 5.32 1.69 17.62
CA GLU A 6 6.07 0.63 16.93
C GLU A 6 5.25 -0.65 16.71
N THR A 7 4.39 -1.03 17.65
CA THR A 7 3.51 -2.20 17.52
C THR A 7 2.38 -1.95 16.52
N ILE A 8 1.90 -0.71 16.41
CA ILE A 8 0.83 -0.33 15.48
C ILE A 8 1.35 -0.38 14.04
N ILE A 9 2.58 0.09 13.79
CA ILE A 9 3.21 0.02 12.45
C ILE A 9 3.40 -1.43 12.04
N THR A 10 3.88 -2.28 12.94
CA THR A 10 4.09 -3.71 12.66
C THR A 10 2.78 -4.45 12.38
N VAL A 11 1.69 -4.12 13.09
CA VAL A 11 0.37 -4.74 12.88
C VAL A 11 -0.27 -4.27 11.58
N ALA A 12 -0.15 -2.98 11.23
CA ALA A 12 -0.63 -2.45 9.95
C ALA A 12 0.09 -3.09 8.76
N CYS A 13 1.41 -3.30 8.86
CA CYS A 13 2.22 -3.97 7.82
C CYS A 13 1.79 -5.44 7.61
N ILE A 14 1.51 -6.18 8.66
CA ILE A 14 1.13 -7.61 8.57
C ILE A 14 -0.24 -7.79 7.90
N LEU A 15 -1.19 -6.88 8.12
CA LEU A 15 -2.53 -6.97 7.53
C LEU A 15 -2.53 -6.67 6.02
N PHE A 16 -1.60 -5.82 5.54
CA PHE A 16 -1.54 -5.43 4.13
C PHE A 16 -0.99 -6.52 3.20
N VAL A 17 -0.03 -7.31 3.68
CA VAL A 17 0.63 -8.37 2.86
C VAL A 17 -0.33 -9.53 2.50
N GLY A 18 -1.32 -9.82 3.34
CA GLY A 18 -2.28 -10.90 3.11
C GLY A 18 -3.23 -10.68 1.94
N SER A 19 -3.53 -9.42 1.58
CA SER A 19 -4.51 -9.08 0.54
C SER A 19 -3.98 -9.21 -0.89
N PHE A 20 -2.66 -9.09 -1.08
CA PHE A 20 -2.06 -8.97 -2.42
C PHE A 20 -1.80 -10.26 -3.18
N ALA A 21 -1.89 -11.43 -2.55
CA ALA A 21 -1.53 -12.70 -3.17
C ALA A 21 -2.46 -13.14 -4.32
N TYR A 22 -3.59 -12.46 -4.54
CA TYR A 22 -4.68 -13.00 -5.39
C TYR A 22 -4.82 -12.38 -6.80
N PHE A 23 -4.15 -11.29 -7.15
CA PHE A 23 -4.34 -10.63 -8.44
C PHE A 23 -3.24 -10.95 -9.46
N GLY A 24 -3.30 -12.16 -10.04
CA GLY A 24 -2.47 -12.54 -11.17
C GLY A 24 -3.28 -12.67 -12.45
N LEU A 25 -3.06 -11.79 -13.44
CA LEU A 25 -3.08 -12.08 -14.88
C LEU A 25 -2.63 -10.84 -15.66
N PRO A 26 -1.74 -10.95 -16.67
CA PRO A 26 -1.24 -9.82 -17.44
C PRO A 26 -2.22 -9.42 -18.55
N MET A 27 -2.57 -8.14 -18.63
CA MET A 27 -3.17 -7.51 -19.82
C MET A 27 -2.32 -6.32 -20.26
N PHE A 28 -2.13 -6.19 -21.54
CA PHE A 28 -1.48 -5.05 -22.19
C PHE A 28 -2.22 -3.74 -21.87
N VAL A 29 -1.52 -2.74 -21.33
CA VAL A 29 -2.08 -1.44 -20.95
C VAL A 29 -1.30 -0.33 -21.65
N PRO A 30 -1.96 0.67 -22.28
CA PRO A 30 -1.29 1.81 -22.89
C PRO A 30 -0.59 2.68 -21.85
N ARG A 31 0.53 3.25 -22.22
CA ARG A 31 1.42 4.10 -21.42
C ARG A 31 0.70 5.36 -20.95
N ILE A 32 0.76 5.64 -19.65
CA ILE A 32 0.22 6.85 -19.02
C ILE A 32 1.34 7.90 -19.00
N GLU A 33 1.07 9.13 -19.48
CA GLU A 33 2.06 10.19 -19.61
C GLU A 33 2.37 10.98 -18.32
N ASN A 34 1.60 10.84 -17.26
CA ASN A 34 1.86 11.51 -15.99
C ASN A 34 2.67 10.58 -15.08
N GLN A 35 3.96 10.88 -14.90
CA GLN A 35 4.89 10.03 -14.15
C GLN A 35 5.66 10.84 -13.13
N SER A 36 5.66 10.37 -11.90
CA SER A 36 6.68 10.80 -10.94
C SER A 36 8.05 10.34 -11.46
N ASN A 37 8.97 11.27 -11.71
CA ASN A 37 10.34 10.95 -12.12
C ASN A 37 11.22 10.47 -10.96
N GLN A 38 10.69 10.46 -9.74
CA GLN A 38 11.43 10.02 -8.55
C GLN A 38 11.48 8.50 -8.45
N PRO A 39 12.66 7.93 -8.17
CA PRO A 39 12.76 6.51 -7.84
C PRO A 39 11.93 6.16 -6.58
N PHE A 40 11.46 4.92 -6.50
CA PHE A 40 10.62 4.48 -5.39
C PHE A 40 11.28 4.51 -4.00
N TRP A 41 12.60 4.64 -3.93
CA TRP A 41 13.34 4.79 -2.66
C TRP A 41 13.57 6.24 -2.24
N GLU A 42 13.29 7.20 -3.09
CA GLU A 42 13.39 8.62 -2.76
C GLU A 42 12.13 9.09 -2.08
N THR A 43 12.26 9.44 -0.82
CA THR A 43 11.19 9.97 0.02
C THR A 43 11.70 11.17 0.80
N SER A 44 10.79 12.02 1.23
CA SER A 44 11.05 13.13 2.15
C SER A 44 9.93 13.25 3.17
N LEU A 45 10.14 14.07 4.19
CA LEU A 45 9.09 14.45 5.13
C LEU A 45 8.71 15.90 4.88
N SER A 46 7.42 16.19 4.95
CA SER A 46 6.90 17.57 4.96
C SER A 46 7.25 18.26 6.29
N ASP A 47 6.97 19.55 6.39
CA ASP A 47 7.13 20.32 7.64
C ASP A 47 6.31 19.74 8.79
N ASN A 48 5.18 19.10 8.49
CA ASN A 48 4.32 18.41 9.43
C ASN A 48 4.75 16.96 9.72
N LYS A 49 5.89 16.53 9.17
CA LYS A 49 6.40 15.15 9.22
C LYS A 49 5.55 14.11 8.47
N ASP A 50 4.66 14.54 7.58
CA ASP A 50 3.97 13.61 6.70
C ASP A 50 4.93 13.12 5.61
N MET A 51 4.84 11.84 5.30
CA MET A 51 5.62 11.18 4.26
C MET A 51 5.30 11.77 2.89
N GLN A 52 6.33 12.12 2.15
CA GLN A 52 6.24 12.49 0.74
C GLN A 52 6.87 11.40 -0.13
N ALA A 53 6.06 10.80 -0.97
CA ALA A 53 6.47 9.74 -1.90
C ALA A 53 5.70 9.85 -3.21
N PHE A 54 6.35 9.65 -4.35
CA PHE A 54 5.74 9.63 -5.69
C PHE A 54 4.95 10.90 -6.08
N GLY A 55 5.29 12.05 -5.49
CA GLY A 55 4.56 13.31 -5.71
C GLY A 55 3.31 13.48 -4.83
N LEU A 56 3.04 12.53 -3.94
CA LEU A 56 1.97 12.62 -2.94
C LEU A 56 2.54 12.93 -1.55
N THR A 57 1.78 13.66 -0.75
CA THR A 57 2.02 13.84 0.69
C THR A 57 0.94 13.06 1.43
N LEU A 58 1.31 12.00 2.16
CA LEU A 58 0.37 11.17 2.91
C LEU A 58 -0.39 12.00 3.94
N ASN A 59 -1.60 11.62 4.24
CA ASN A 59 -2.58 12.32 5.08
C ASN A 59 -3.07 13.69 4.54
N GLN A 60 -2.55 14.15 3.39
CA GLN A 60 -2.93 15.41 2.76
C GLN A 60 -3.40 15.24 1.31
N SER A 61 -2.62 14.49 0.51
CA SER A 61 -2.99 14.18 -0.87
C SER A 61 -4.17 13.22 -0.91
N THR A 62 -5.15 13.53 -1.75
CA THR A 62 -6.43 12.79 -1.84
C THR A 62 -6.37 11.67 -2.87
N LEU A 63 -7.42 10.85 -2.93
CA LEU A 63 -7.61 9.88 -4.01
C LEU A 63 -7.56 10.54 -5.39
N GLN A 64 -8.14 11.76 -5.54
CA GLN A 64 -8.07 12.48 -6.81
C GLN A 64 -6.61 12.77 -7.20
N ASN A 65 -5.78 13.21 -6.25
CA ASN A 65 -4.35 13.44 -6.51
C ASN A 65 -3.62 12.14 -6.90
N ALA A 66 -3.97 11.02 -6.27
CA ALA A 66 -3.42 9.71 -6.65
C ALA A 66 -3.86 9.28 -8.08
N ILE A 67 -5.11 9.54 -8.46
CA ILE A 67 -5.62 9.29 -9.82
C ILE A 67 -4.89 10.17 -10.84
N ASP A 68 -4.68 11.45 -10.53
CA ASP A 68 -3.96 12.38 -11.40
C ASP A 68 -2.49 11.97 -11.59
N THR A 69 -1.90 11.36 -10.54
CA THR A 69 -0.51 10.90 -10.56
C THR A 69 -0.32 9.55 -11.25
N PHE A 70 -1.19 8.57 -10.96
CA PHE A 70 -1.01 7.17 -11.37
C PHE A 70 -1.98 6.73 -12.48
N GLY A 71 -2.97 7.57 -12.82
CA GLY A 71 -3.97 7.33 -13.85
C GLY A 71 -5.33 6.90 -13.31
N ASN A 72 -6.34 6.93 -14.18
CA ASN A 72 -7.74 6.76 -13.82
C ASN A 72 -8.22 5.31 -13.65
N ARG A 73 -7.32 4.32 -13.79
CA ARG A 73 -7.68 2.90 -13.64
C ARG A 73 -7.49 2.41 -12.22
N VAL A 74 -8.17 3.04 -11.30
CA VAL A 74 -8.18 2.64 -9.90
C VAL A 74 -9.35 1.70 -9.62
N SER A 75 -9.12 0.68 -8.81
CA SER A 75 -10.15 -0.15 -8.21
C SER A 75 -10.14 0.03 -6.70
N LEU A 76 -11.31 0.19 -6.10
CA LEU A 76 -11.48 0.30 -4.65
C LEU A 76 -12.09 -1.00 -4.10
N THR A 77 -11.62 -1.42 -2.95
CA THR A 77 -12.11 -2.55 -2.18
C THR A 77 -12.32 -2.13 -0.74
N LEU A 78 -13.47 -2.44 -0.18
CA LEU A 78 -13.78 -2.27 1.23
C LEU A 78 -13.42 -3.54 1.97
N TYR A 79 -12.67 -3.42 3.05
CA TYR A 79 -12.32 -4.51 3.97
C TYR A 79 -12.99 -4.31 5.31
N GLU A 80 -13.64 -5.36 5.83
CA GLU A 80 -14.06 -5.42 7.23
C GLU A 80 -12.92 -6.04 8.03
N THR A 81 -12.30 -5.27 8.91
CA THR A 81 -11.20 -5.71 9.75
C THR A 81 -11.58 -5.63 11.24
N GLU A 82 -10.82 -6.30 12.10
CA GLU A 82 -11.02 -6.21 13.56
C GLU A 82 -10.83 -4.78 14.11
N SER A 83 -10.05 -3.95 13.42
CA SER A 83 -9.81 -2.55 13.78
C SER A 83 -10.83 -1.57 13.19
N GLY A 84 -11.77 -2.04 12.39
CA GLY A 84 -12.78 -1.26 11.70
C GLY A 84 -12.76 -1.46 10.18
N ASP A 85 -13.72 -0.85 9.51
CA ASP A 85 -13.82 -0.88 8.05
C ASP A 85 -12.76 0.02 7.42
N GLN A 86 -12.18 -0.43 6.30
CA GLN A 86 -11.10 0.26 5.60
C GLN A 86 -11.31 0.19 4.09
N VAL A 87 -11.06 1.29 3.37
CA VAL A 87 -11.04 1.31 1.91
C VAL A 87 -9.61 1.30 1.42
N GLU A 88 -9.31 0.32 0.59
CA GLU A 88 -8.03 0.21 -0.11
C GLU A 88 -8.24 0.43 -1.60
N GLY A 89 -7.32 1.17 -2.21
CA GLY A 89 -7.28 1.38 -3.64
C GLY A 89 -6.09 0.67 -4.28
N TYR A 90 -6.26 0.36 -5.56
CA TYR A 90 -5.28 -0.41 -6.30
C TYR A 90 -5.16 0.06 -7.75
N PHE A 91 -3.95 0.43 -8.13
CA PHE A 91 -3.54 0.63 -9.52
C PHE A 91 -2.77 -0.61 -10.00
N ARG A 92 -3.36 -1.33 -10.94
CA ARG A 92 -2.81 -2.61 -11.43
C ARG A 92 -1.45 -2.46 -12.10
N GLU A 93 -1.24 -1.32 -12.75
CA GLU A 93 0.00 -0.98 -13.43
C GLU A 93 0.23 0.51 -13.30
N THR A 94 1.38 0.88 -12.78
CA THR A 94 1.81 2.26 -12.66
C THR A 94 3.30 2.34 -12.97
N GLN A 95 3.74 3.49 -13.46
CA GLN A 95 5.13 3.77 -13.69
C GLN A 95 5.63 4.78 -12.65
N VAL A 96 6.74 4.46 -12.01
CA VAL A 96 7.41 5.28 -11.00
C VAL A 96 8.85 5.48 -11.45
N GLY A 97 9.15 6.64 -12.02
CA GLY A 97 10.42 6.85 -12.70
C GLY A 97 10.65 5.79 -13.80
N PRO A 98 11.80 5.11 -13.82
CA PRO A 98 12.07 4.05 -14.78
C PRO A 98 11.41 2.70 -14.42
N PHE A 99 10.68 2.61 -13.30
CA PHE A 99 10.17 1.36 -12.76
C PHE A 99 8.69 1.20 -13.04
N VAL A 100 8.31 -0.01 -13.44
CA VAL A 100 6.92 -0.43 -13.59
C VAL A 100 6.56 -1.32 -12.40
N GLY A 101 5.38 -1.09 -11.84
CA GLY A 101 4.89 -1.85 -10.71
C GLY A 101 3.39 -1.69 -10.51
N ARG A 102 2.94 -2.18 -9.39
CA ARG A 102 1.58 -2.03 -8.89
C ARG A 102 1.62 -1.07 -7.72
N MET A 103 0.59 -0.26 -7.58
CA MET A 103 0.47 0.63 -6.43
C MET A 103 -0.80 0.30 -5.68
N ALA A 104 -0.68 0.09 -4.39
CA ALA A 104 -1.81 0.02 -3.49
C ALA A 104 -1.75 1.18 -2.49
N PHE A 105 -2.90 1.54 -1.96
CA PHE A 105 -2.99 2.60 -0.97
C PHE A 105 -4.20 2.38 -0.08
N THR A 106 -4.15 2.96 1.11
CA THR A 106 -5.25 3.01 2.06
C THR A 106 -5.74 4.43 2.16
N LEU A 107 -7.07 4.61 2.25
CA LEU A 107 -7.68 5.93 2.46
C LEU A 107 -7.97 6.18 3.95
N VAL A 108 -7.95 7.45 4.34
CA VAL A 108 -8.60 7.89 5.58
C VAL A 108 -10.10 7.89 5.33
N ASN A 109 -10.86 7.15 6.12
CA ASN A 109 -12.26 6.91 5.80
C ASN A 109 -13.20 7.88 6.52
N ASN A 110 -14.15 8.45 5.75
CA ASN A 110 -15.30 9.15 6.27
C ASN A 110 -16.41 8.13 6.64
N PRO A 111 -16.93 8.10 7.87
CA PRO A 111 -17.95 7.13 8.28
C PRO A 111 -19.23 7.15 7.43
N THR A 112 -19.63 8.30 6.91
CA THR A 112 -20.84 8.44 6.09
C THR A 112 -20.65 7.78 4.73
N ASP A 113 -19.50 8.01 4.09
CA ASP A 113 -19.18 7.45 2.77
C ASP A 113 -18.98 5.94 2.87
N MET A 114 -18.38 5.47 3.98
CA MET A 114 -18.24 4.05 4.28
C MET A 114 -19.61 3.35 4.39
N ALA A 115 -20.59 3.94 5.08
CA ALA A 115 -21.93 3.37 5.20
C ALA A 115 -22.62 3.26 3.82
N THR A 116 -22.53 4.33 3.02
CA THR A 116 -23.08 4.36 1.66
C THR A 116 -22.41 3.35 0.74
N ALA A 117 -21.08 3.23 0.82
CA ALA A 117 -20.30 2.28 0.04
C ALA A 117 -20.67 0.83 0.39
N LYS A 118 -20.84 0.54 1.68
CA LYS A 118 -21.17 -0.81 2.18
C LYS A 118 -22.51 -1.33 1.67
N GLU A 119 -23.51 -0.45 1.53
CA GLU A 119 -24.83 -0.81 0.99
C GLU A 119 -24.77 -1.29 -0.47
N LYS A 120 -23.82 -0.78 -1.26
CA LYS A 120 -23.70 -1.05 -2.70
C LYS A 120 -22.50 -1.95 -3.04
N ALA A 121 -21.70 -2.31 -2.05
CA ALA A 121 -20.51 -3.14 -2.22
C ALA A 121 -20.87 -4.58 -2.62
N ILE A 122 -20.05 -5.15 -3.50
CA ILE A 122 -20.24 -6.51 -4.00
C ILE A 122 -19.32 -7.45 -3.20
N PRO A 123 -19.86 -8.43 -2.45
CA PRO A 123 -19.03 -9.37 -1.71
C PRO A 123 -18.04 -10.09 -2.62
N GLU A 124 -16.78 -10.12 -2.23
CA GLU A 124 -15.75 -10.95 -2.85
C GLU A 124 -15.56 -12.24 -2.04
N GLN A 125 -14.97 -13.26 -2.68
CA GLN A 125 -14.57 -14.45 -1.93
C GLN A 125 -13.54 -14.04 -0.88
N ALA A 126 -13.76 -14.47 0.36
CA ALA A 126 -12.90 -14.10 1.49
C ALA A 126 -11.41 -14.34 1.15
N PRO A 127 -10.56 -13.34 1.29
CA PRO A 127 -9.13 -13.53 1.15
C PRO A 127 -8.63 -14.51 2.22
N MET A 128 -7.46 -15.12 1.99
CA MET A 128 -6.84 -16.05 2.94
C MET A 128 -6.58 -15.43 4.33
N SER A 129 -6.63 -14.09 4.43
CA SER A 129 -6.49 -13.33 5.68
C SER A 129 -7.67 -13.48 6.66
N GLY A 130 -8.79 -14.06 6.23
CA GLY A 130 -10.00 -14.18 7.05
C GLY A 130 -10.86 -12.91 7.15
N ASN A 131 -10.39 -11.77 6.66
CA ASN A 131 -11.19 -10.54 6.59
C ASN A 131 -12.21 -10.63 5.46
N LYS A 132 -13.39 -10.04 5.66
CA LYS A 132 -14.36 -9.92 4.57
C LYS A 132 -13.93 -8.77 3.66
N SER A 133 -14.03 -9.00 2.35
CA SER A 133 -13.74 -7.99 1.34
C SER A 133 -14.93 -7.80 0.40
N TYR A 134 -15.09 -6.58 -0.06
CA TYR A 134 -16.17 -6.16 -0.93
C TYR A 134 -15.61 -5.25 -2.02
N LYS A 135 -15.81 -5.64 -3.25
CA LYS A 135 -15.46 -4.80 -4.39
C LYS A 135 -16.42 -3.61 -4.46
N LEU A 136 -15.88 -2.40 -4.58
CA LEU A 136 -16.67 -1.22 -4.83
C LEU A 136 -16.87 -1.04 -6.35
N PRO A 137 -18.12 -0.88 -6.81
CA PRO A 137 -18.39 -0.50 -8.18
C PRO A 137 -17.73 0.84 -8.53
N PRO A 138 -17.21 1.04 -9.77
CA PRO A 138 -16.45 2.23 -10.15
C PRO A 138 -17.19 3.55 -9.93
N GLU A 139 -18.52 3.56 -10.01
CA GLU A 139 -19.36 4.73 -9.75
C GLU A 139 -19.30 5.21 -8.30
N LEU A 140 -18.85 4.36 -7.37
CA LEU A 140 -18.67 4.74 -5.97
C LEU A 140 -17.31 5.41 -5.71
N ASN A 141 -16.39 5.39 -6.68
CA ASN A 141 -15.10 6.05 -6.52
C ASN A 141 -15.26 7.56 -6.23
N GLU A 142 -16.32 8.16 -6.79
CA GLU A 142 -16.63 9.60 -6.56
C GLU A 142 -16.84 9.96 -5.10
N LEU A 143 -17.31 9.02 -4.27
CA LEU A 143 -17.50 9.24 -2.83
C LEU A 143 -16.17 9.42 -2.08
N PHE A 144 -15.08 8.93 -2.65
CA PHE A 144 -13.78 8.89 -1.99
C PHE A 144 -12.74 9.81 -2.62
N LEU A 145 -13.08 10.60 -3.65
CA LEU A 145 -12.12 11.44 -4.37
C LEU A 145 -11.40 12.43 -3.46
N ASP A 146 -12.07 12.97 -2.46
CA ASP A 146 -11.54 13.94 -1.51
C ASP A 146 -10.92 13.28 -0.26
N GLU A 147 -11.01 11.95 -0.13
CA GLU A 147 -10.44 11.24 1.02
C GLU A 147 -8.92 11.18 0.94
N PRO A 148 -8.21 11.57 2.02
CA PRO A 148 -6.75 11.54 2.03
C PRO A 148 -6.19 10.13 1.92
N VAL A 149 -5.06 9.99 1.24
CA VAL A 149 -4.26 8.77 1.18
C VAL A 149 -3.46 8.65 2.49
N PHE A 150 -3.72 7.60 3.26
CA PHE A 150 -3.05 7.33 4.53
C PHE A 150 -1.72 6.60 4.36
N SER A 151 -1.67 5.62 3.49
CA SER A 151 -0.48 4.81 3.22
C SER A 151 -0.38 4.43 1.75
N LEU A 152 0.84 4.15 1.30
CA LEU A 152 1.13 3.64 -0.04
C LEU A 152 1.92 2.33 0.05
N ALA A 153 1.75 1.45 -0.94
CA ALA A 153 2.61 0.29 -1.13
C ALA A 153 2.93 0.15 -2.61
N PHE A 154 4.22 0.19 -2.94
CA PHE A 154 4.71 -0.06 -4.29
C PHE A 154 5.25 -1.48 -4.42
N ILE A 155 4.81 -2.18 -5.46
CA ILE A 155 5.19 -3.55 -5.76
C ILE A 155 5.82 -3.56 -7.15
N PRO A 156 7.16 -3.48 -7.26
CA PRO A 156 7.84 -3.54 -8.55
C PRO A 156 7.58 -4.90 -9.23
N THR A 157 7.31 -4.90 -10.54
CA THR A 157 6.98 -6.13 -11.27
C THR A 157 8.17 -6.75 -11.99
N HIS A 158 9.21 -5.97 -12.30
CA HIS A 158 10.36 -6.41 -13.10
C HIS A 158 11.68 -6.31 -12.35
N ILE A 159 11.65 -6.02 -11.05
CA ILE A 159 12.82 -5.92 -10.20
C ILE A 159 12.67 -6.90 -9.06
N VAL A 160 13.71 -7.67 -8.84
CA VAL A 160 13.87 -8.50 -7.65
C VAL A 160 14.89 -7.81 -6.75
N LEU A 161 14.43 -7.26 -5.63
CA LEU A 161 15.34 -6.68 -4.65
C LEU A 161 16.03 -7.79 -3.83
N THR A 162 17.33 -7.65 -3.65
CA THR A 162 18.08 -8.44 -2.70
C THR A 162 18.22 -7.70 -1.37
N PRO A 163 18.61 -8.36 -0.27
CA PRO A 163 18.96 -7.68 0.98
C PRO A 163 19.99 -6.55 0.81
N ASP A 164 20.98 -6.75 -0.07
CA ASP A 164 22.00 -5.73 -0.35
C ASP A 164 21.42 -4.55 -1.15
N ASP A 165 20.49 -4.81 -2.08
CA ASP A 165 19.77 -3.75 -2.77
C ASP A 165 18.94 -2.90 -1.80
N VAL A 166 18.27 -3.54 -0.84
CA VAL A 166 17.47 -2.84 0.19
C VAL A 166 18.38 -1.92 1.00
N LYS A 167 19.49 -2.44 1.54
CA LYS A 167 20.45 -1.64 2.30
C LYS A 167 21.11 -0.56 1.46
N GLY A 168 21.46 -0.85 0.23
CA GLY A 168 22.08 0.10 -0.69
C GLY A 168 21.18 1.29 -1.04
N ARG A 169 19.86 1.09 -1.11
CA ARG A 169 18.87 2.12 -1.49
C ARG A 169 18.30 2.85 -0.30
N PHE A 170 17.98 2.13 0.78
CA PHE A 170 17.29 2.69 1.95
C PHE A 170 18.21 2.94 3.14
N GLY A 171 19.44 2.44 3.12
CA GLY A 171 20.40 2.46 4.24
C GLY A 171 20.27 1.24 5.14
N GLU A 172 20.95 1.27 6.29
CA GLU A 172 20.82 0.19 7.28
C GLU A 172 19.44 0.27 7.96
N PRO A 173 18.69 -0.84 8.03
CA PRO A 173 17.39 -0.87 8.69
C PRO A 173 17.55 -0.79 10.20
N ALA A 174 16.57 -0.18 10.88
CA ALA A 174 16.52 -0.17 12.34
C ALA A 174 16.23 -1.57 12.91
N GLN A 175 15.46 -2.37 12.17
CA GLN A 175 15.13 -3.74 12.54
C GLN A 175 14.98 -4.60 11.27
N ILE A 176 15.33 -5.88 11.41
CA ILE A 176 15.03 -6.92 10.43
C ILE A 176 14.18 -7.97 11.15
N ILE A 177 12.97 -8.20 10.64
CA ILE A 177 12.00 -9.14 11.23
C ILE A 177 11.69 -10.23 10.23
N GLU A 178 11.89 -11.49 10.61
CA GLU A 178 11.42 -12.64 9.84
C GLU A 178 10.00 -12.99 10.27
N GLU A 179 9.08 -12.99 9.31
CA GLU A 179 7.69 -13.29 9.58
C GLU A 179 7.49 -14.75 10.01
N MET A 180 6.68 -14.93 11.04
CA MET A 180 6.34 -16.26 11.57
C MET A 180 4.83 -16.42 11.66
N ILE A 181 4.30 -17.50 11.08
CA ILE A 181 2.89 -17.92 11.24
C ILE A 181 2.88 -19.27 11.94
N ASN A 182 2.16 -19.37 13.06
CA ASN A 182 2.07 -20.60 13.87
C ASN A 182 3.47 -21.18 14.22
N ASN A 183 4.40 -20.31 14.64
CA ASN A 183 5.79 -20.64 14.98
C ASN A 183 6.62 -21.23 13.82
N LYS A 184 6.18 -21.05 12.58
CA LYS A 184 6.93 -21.44 11.37
C LYS A 184 7.30 -20.19 10.58
N LYS A 185 8.55 -20.13 10.13
CA LYS A 185 9.03 -19.09 9.23
C LYS A 185 8.29 -19.16 7.90
N THR A 186 7.74 -18.05 7.44
CA THR A 186 7.07 -17.95 6.12
C THR A 186 8.08 -17.81 4.99
N GLY A 187 9.28 -17.32 5.31
CA GLY A 187 10.31 -16.91 4.36
C GLY A 187 10.13 -15.47 3.89
N THR A 188 9.24 -14.71 4.54
CA THR A 188 9.08 -13.27 4.35
C THR A 188 9.94 -12.55 5.38
N VAL A 189 10.67 -11.54 4.93
CA VAL A 189 11.57 -10.73 5.78
C VAL A 189 11.24 -9.26 5.60
N HIS A 190 11.03 -8.57 6.71
CA HIS A 190 10.76 -7.13 6.80
C HIS A 190 12.02 -6.37 7.20
N TYR A 191 12.32 -5.32 6.45
CA TYR A 191 13.39 -4.36 6.72
C TYR A 191 12.74 -3.04 7.14
N LEU A 192 12.76 -2.74 8.44
CA LEU A 192 12.01 -1.63 9.02
C LEU A 192 12.88 -0.37 9.15
N TYR A 193 12.34 0.75 8.67
CA TYR A 193 12.91 2.09 8.75
C TYR A 193 11.89 3.04 9.40
N PRO A 194 11.59 2.92 10.71
CA PRO A 194 10.49 3.65 11.36
C PRO A 194 10.67 5.17 11.32
N GLU A 195 11.90 5.68 11.38
CA GLU A 195 12.18 7.12 11.25
C GLU A 195 11.90 7.67 9.85
N LYS A 196 11.94 6.79 8.85
CA LYS A 196 11.62 7.12 7.45
C LYS A 196 10.18 6.73 7.08
N GLY A 197 9.43 6.07 7.98
CA GLY A 197 8.11 5.55 7.68
C GLY A 197 8.09 4.51 6.56
N ILE A 198 9.14 3.69 6.45
CA ILE A 198 9.29 2.71 5.36
C ILE A 198 9.42 1.29 5.95
N ASP A 199 8.68 0.36 5.34
CA ASP A 199 8.89 -1.08 5.48
C ASP A 199 9.15 -1.70 4.10
N VAL A 200 10.29 -2.39 3.95
CA VAL A 200 10.59 -3.16 2.74
C VAL A 200 10.46 -4.63 3.06
N THR A 201 9.49 -5.28 2.43
CA THR A 201 9.23 -6.71 2.59
C THR A 201 9.81 -7.48 1.40
N LEU A 202 10.60 -8.51 1.69
CA LEU A 202 11.09 -9.48 0.71
C LEU A 202 10.50 -10.85 1.04
N ASP A 203 9.85 -11.50 0.07
CA ASP A 203 9.34 -12.86 0.27
C ASP A 203 10.22 -13.93 -0.41
N LYS A 204 9.99 -15.20 -0.06
CA LYS A 204 10.70 -16.35 -0.63
C LYS A 204 10.52 -16.50 -2.14
N GLU A 205 9.46 -15.95 -2.72
CA GLU A 205 9.18 -15.95 -4.15
C GLU A 205 9.86 -14.77 -4.86
N LYS A 206 10.73 -14.05 -4.13
CA LYS A 206 11.48 -12.88 -4.59
C LYS A 206 10.57 -11.71 -5.00
N ARG A 207 9.39 -11.62 -4.43
CA ARG A 207 8.55 -10.43 -4.55
C ARG A 207 8.99 -9.41 -3.52
N SER A 208 8.93 -8.15 -3.91
CA SER A 208 9.25 -7.04 -3.03
C SER A 208 8.03 -6.15 -2.87
N ILE A 209 7.78 -5.72 -1.65
CA ILE A 209 6.74 -4.73 -1.35
C ILE A 209 7.42 -3.61 -0.58
N ILE A 210 7.28 -2.38 -1.04
CA ILE A 210 7.81 -1.21 -0.35
C ILE A 210 6.61 -0.41 0.15
N GLN A 211 6.45 -0.35 1.45
CA GLN A 211 5.35 0.33 2.11
C GLN A 211 5.81 1.65 2.71
N TYR A 212 4.95 2.67 2.59
CA TYR A 212 5.19 4.04 3.04
C TYR A 212 4.04 4.48 3.92
N ILE A 213 4.36 5.03 5.09
CA ILE A 213 3.43 5.58 6.05
C ILE A 213 4.11 6.75 6.78
N SER A 214 3.36 7.76 7.17
CA SER A 214 3.93 8.87 7.96
C SER A 214 4.44 8.35 9.31
N PRO A 215 5.70 8.69 9.72
CA PRO A 215 6.33 8.19 10.94
C PRO A 215 5.67 8.67 12.24
#